data_fb20881a6532b2004877626dab76ab7f
#
_entry.id   fb20881a6532b2004877626dab76ab7f
#
_cell.length_a   1.000
_cell.length_b   1.000
_cell.length_c   1.000
_cell.angle_alpha   90.00
_cell.angle_beta   90.00
_cell.angle_gamma   90.00
#
_symmetry.space_group_name_H-M   'P 1'
#
loop_
_entity.id
_entity.type
_entity.pdbx_description
1 polymer ?
#
loop_
_entity_poly.entity_id
_entity_poly.type
_entity_poly.pdbx_seq_one_letter_code
_entity_poly.pdbx_strand_id
1 'polypeptide(L)'
;MLKTRDLYDLDHTIAAKYLENYEYPWQALKGIKDLILTLGPNLGEDYQEVAPSVWVHKTAKVFQSAYLGSPCIIGAGTEVRHCAFIRGSALVGENCVVGNSVELKNVILFDGVQVPHYNYVGDSILGHMAHMGAGSVTSNVKSDKTFHSSTLSKYFQLFCFAFSYFFMNSTANASLYSKILFY
;
A
#
# COMPACT_ATOMS: atom_id res chain seq x y z
N MET A 1 8.59 -7.68 -18.94
CA MET A 1 8.04 -7.53 -17.58
C MET A 1 8.18 -6.05 -17.24
N LEU A 2 7.15 -5.42 -16.66
CA LEU A 2 7.18 -3.99 -16.35
C LEU A 2 8.12 -3.71 -15.18
N LYS A 3 8.96 -2.70 -15.33
CA LYS A 3 9.94 -2.29 -14.31
C LYS A 3 9.31 -1.31 -13.32
N THR A 4 9.98 -1.07 -12.19
CA THR A 4 9.52 -0.13 -11.15
C THR A 4 9.17 1.24 -11.74
N ARG A 5 10.04 1.79 -12.58
CA ARG A 5 9.86 3.11 -13.23
C ARG A 5 8.78 3.12 -14.32
N ASP A 6 8.40 1.96 -14.87
CA ASP A 6 7.32 1.86 -15.86
C ASP A 6 5.94 1.85 -15.20
N LEU A 7 5.90 1.43 -13.91
CA LEU A 7 4.66 1.23 -13.15
C LEU A 7 4.31 2.38 -12.23
N TYR A 8 5.32 3.05 -11.66
CA TYR A 8 5.13 4.02 -10.59
C TYR A 8 5.69 5.38 -10.93
N ASP A 9 4.91 6.41 -10.65
CA ASP A 9 5.37 7.78 -10.54
C ASP A 9 5.98 7.98 -9.15
N LEU A 10 7.30 7.95 -9.08
CA LEU A 10 8.05 7.96 -7.83
C LEU A 10 8.05 9.33 -7.14
N ASP A 11 7.61 10.40 -7.79
CA ASP A 11 7.54 11.74 -7.22
C ASP A 11 6.47 11.85 -6.12
N HIS A 12 5.61 10.83 -5.99
CA HIS A 12 4.49 10.77 -5.05
C HIS A 12 4.69 9.75 -3.92
N THR A 13 5.91 9.63 -3.43
CA THR A 13 6.21 8.80 -2.25
C THR A 13 7.55 9.17 -1.63
N ILE A 14 7.61 9.16 -0.31
CA ILE A 14 8.89 9.29 0.42
C ILE A 14 9.82 8.07 0.23
N ALA A 15 9.30 6.97 -0.33
CA ALA A 15 10.07 5.77 -0.64
C ALA A 15 10.80 5.83 -2.00
N ALA A 16 10.74 6.96 -2.74
CA ALA A 16 11.28 7.09 -4.09
C ALA A 16 12.72 6.56 -4.21
N LYS A 17 13.64 7.13 -3.43
CA LYS A 17 15.07 6.73 -3.44
C LYS A 17 15.30 5.25 -3.12
N TYR A 18 14.45 4.66 -2.29
CA TYR A 18 14.52 3.25 -1.98
C TYR A 18 14.07 2.40 -3.17
N LEU A 19 12.92 2.74 -3.77
CA LEU A 19 12.35 2.01 -4.90
C LEU A 19 13.21 2.10 -6.16
N GLU A 20 13.93 3.18 -6.37
CA GLU A 20 14.87 3.35 -7.48
C GLU A 20 16.01 2.33 -7.51
N ASN A 21 16.36 1.72 -6.37
CA ASN A 21 17.39 0.70 -6.29
C ASN A 21 16.93 -0.67 -6.82
N TYR A 22 15.64 -0.83 -7.17
CA TYR A 22 15.08 -2.10 -7.59
C TYR A 22 14.54 -2.02 -9.01
N GLU A 23 15.01 -2.93 -9.86
CA GLU A 23 14.52 -3.02 -11.23
C GLU A 23 13.03 -3.38 -11.27
N TYR A 24 12.62 -4.30 -10.37
CA TYR A 24 11.24 -4.77 -10.25
C TYR A 24 10.69 -4.51 -8.85
N PRO A 25 9.44 -4.03 -8.72
CA PRO A 25 8.90 -3.57 -7.44
C PRO A 25 8.83 -4.66 -6.37
N TRP A 26 8.63 -5.91 -6.73
CA TRP A 26 8.62 -7.01 -5.75
C TRP A 26 9.94 -7.25 -5.02
N GLN A 27 11.04 -6.83 -5.63
CA GLN A 27 12.35 -6.93 -4.98
C GLN A 27 12.44 -6.03 -3.76
N ALA A 28 11.67 -4.93 -3.75
CA ALA A 28 11.63 -3.97 -2.66
C ALA A 28 10.85 -4.48 -1.42
N LEU A 29 9.93 -5.44 -1.57
CA LEU A 29 9.04 -5.86 -0.48
C LEU A 29 9.79 -6.36 0.76
N LYS A 30 10.93 -7.01 0.58
CA LYS A 30 11.71 -7.58 1.68
C LYS A 30 12.30 -6.54 2.64
N GLY A 31 12.55 -5.32 2.14
CA GLY A 31 13.22 -4.27 2.91
C GLY A 31 12.29 -3.16 3.40
N ILE A 32 10.96 -3.29 3.27
CA ILE A 32 10.02 -2.24 3.71
C ILE A 32 10.16 -1.94 5.20
N LYS A 33 10.34 -2.97 6.04
CA LYS A 33 10.57 -2.80 7.47
C LYS A 33 11.78 -1.91 7.76
N ASP A 34 12.91 -2.23 7.14
CA ASP A 34 14.17 -1.51 7.36
C ASP A 34 14.11 -0.09 6.77
N LEU A 35 13.43 0.08 5.65
CA LEU A 35 13.13 1.41 5.09
C LEU A 35 12.39 2.28 6.11
N ILE A 36 11.31 1.79 6.71
CA ILE A 36 10.51 2.55 7.69
C ILE A 36 11.34 2.91 8.91
N LEU A 37 12.12 1.95 9.44
CA LEU A 37 13.01 2.18 10.58
C LEU A 37 14.12 3.20 10.28
N THR A 38 14.54 3.31 9.01
CA THR A 38 15.53 4.29 8.57
C THR A 38 14.90 5.67 8.36
N LEU A 39 13.71 5.73 7.76
CA LEU A 39 13.02 6.99 7.49
C LEU A 39 12.46 7.63 8.76
N GLY A 40 11.82 6.85 9.61
CA GLY A 40 11.05 7.34 10.76
C GLY A 40 11.77 8.35 11.64
N PRO A 41 12.99 8.06 12.13
CA PRO A 41 13.74 9.01 12.96
C PRO A 41 14.16 10.30 12.24
N ASN A 42 14.09 10.32 10.91
CA ASN A 42 14.50 11.44 10.06
C ASN A 42 13.32 12.21 9.44
N LEU A 43 12.09 11.86 9.81
CA LEU A 43 10.88 12.57 9.40
C LEU A 43 10.80 13.90 10.13
N GLY A 44 10.78 15.03 9.65
CA GLY A 44 10.77 16.34 10.30
C GLY A 44 9.80 16.48 11.50
N GLU A 45 9.77 17.65 12.12
CA GLU A 45 9.01 17.97 13.35
C GLU A 45 7.48 17.81 13.21
N ASP A 46 6.98 17.64 11.99
CA ASP A 46 5.57 17.42 11.74
C ASP A 46 5.12 15.98 11.99
N TYR A 47 6.04 15.08 12.25
CA TYR A 47 5.76 13.70 12.62
C TYR A 47 6.00 13.46 14.11
N GLN A 48 5.07 12.76 14.73
CA GLN A 48 5.18 12.33 16.12
C GLN A 48 5.32 10.80 16.17
N GLU A 49 6.29 10.32 16.93
CA GLU A 49 6.38 8.90 17.30
C GLU A 49 5.35 8.63 18.41
N VAL A 50 4.19 8.09 18.04
CA VAL A 50 3.05 7.83 18.95
C VAL A 50 3.17 6.52 19.72
N ALA A 51 4.01 5.61 19.23
CA ALA A 51 4.42 4.36 19.88
C ALA A 51 5.80 3.95 19.31
N PRO A 52 6.53 3.01 19.90
CA PRO A 52 7.85 2.60 19.39
C PRO A 52 7.83 2.27 17.90
N SER A 53 8.58 3.05 17.11
CA SER A 53 8.66 2.92 15.63
C SER A 53 7.30 3.09 14.91
N VAL A 54 6.40 3.90 15.46
CA VAL A 54 5.13 4.28 14.82
C VAL A 54 5.07 5.81 14.72
N TRP A 55 5.28 6.33 13.51
CA TRP A 55 5.30 7.77 13.24
C TRP A 55 4.02 8.21 12.53
N VAL A 56 3.37 9.21 13.06
CA VAL A 56 2.12 9.76 12.54
C VAL A 56 2.29 11.25 12.30
N HIS A 57 1.97 11.72 11.11
CA HIS A 57 1.98 13.15 10.81
C HIS A 57 0.88 13.87 11.59
N LYS A 58 1.16 15.08 12.10
CA LYS A 58 0.25 15.87 12.95
C LYS A 58 -1.11 16.19 12.31
N THR A 59 -1.21 16.19 10.96
CA THR A 59 -2.46 16.40 10.24
C THR A 59 -3.20 15.11 9.87
N ALA A 60 -2.59 13.95 10.13
CA ALA A 60 -3.25 12.68 9.92
C ALA A 60 -4.35 12.45 10.98
N LYS A 61 -5.43 11.81 10.56
CA LYS A 61 -6.56 11.51 11.42
C LYS A 61 -6.65 10.02 11.67
N VAL A 62 -6.23 9.59 12.85
CA VAL A 62 -6.31 8.20 13.28
C VAL A 62 -7.50 8.04 14.23
N PHE A 63 -8.47 7.20 13.87
CA PHE A 63 -9.63 6.94 14.71
C PHE A 63 -9.29 6.01 15.87
N GLN A 64 -9.92 6.22 17.00
CA GLN A 64 -9.60 5.56 18.28
C GLN A 64 -9.61 4.02 18.21
N SER A 65 -10.44 3.43 17.37
CA SER A 65 -10.54 1.97 17.22
C SER A 65 -9.57 1.39 16.17
N ALA A 66 -8.73 2.21 15.54
CA ALA A 66 -7.70 1.72 14.65
C ALA A 66 -6.50 1.20 15.46
N TYR A 67 -5.86 0.14 14.98
CA TYR A 67 -4.62 -0.38 15.53
C TYR A 67 -3.45 -0.08 14.59
N LEU A 68 -2.40 0.52 15.13
CA LEU A 68 -1.16 0.81 14.42
C LEU A 68 -0.04 -0.08 14.95
N GLY A 69 0.29 -1.13 14.21
CA GLY A 69 1.42 -2.01 14.50
C GLY A 69 2.74 -1.46 13.96
N SER A 70 3.80 -1.72 14.70
CA SER A 70 5.17 -1.28 14.39
C SER A 70 5.87 -2.20 13.37
N PRO A 71 6.81 -1.66 12.54
CA PRO A 71 7.01 -0.25 12.30
C PRO A 71 5.97 0.30 11.30
N CYS A 72 5.63 1.59 11.44
CA CYS A 72 4.61 2.22 10.62
C CYS A 72 4.87 3.72 10.44
N ILE A 73 4.60 4.25 9.25
CA ILE A 73 4.57 5.69 8.96
C ILE A 73 3.20 6.02 8.37
N ILE A 74 2.54 7.05 8.91
CA ILE A 74 1.27 7.59 8.40
C ILE A 74 1.50 9.04 7.96
N GLY A 75 1.36 9.29 6.66
CA GLY A 75 1.60 10.58 6.01
C GLY A 75 0.56 11.66 6.29
N ALA A 76 0.88 12.87 5.88
CA ALA A 76 0.05 14.06 6.07
C ALA A 76 -1.36 13.90 5.47
N GLY A 77 -2.38 14.41 6.16
CA GLY A 77 -3.76 14.41 5.68
C GLY A 77 -4.41 13.02 5.54
N THR A 78 -3.71 11.96 5.89
CA THR A 78 -4.21 10.58 5.77
C THR A 78 -5.24 10.26 6.85
N GLU A 79 -6.32 9.58 6.46
CA GLU A 79 -7.31 9.05 7.39
C GLU A 79 -7.12 7.55 7.61
N VAL A 80 -6.91 7.15 8.87
CA VAL A 80 -6.96 5.75 9.31
C VAL A 80 -8.25 5.56 10.10
N ARG A 81 -9.24 4.92 9.44
CA ARG A 81 -10.62 4.87 9.92
C ARG A 81 -10.87 3.76 10.95
N HIS A 82 -12.11 3.69 11.44
CA HIS A 82 -12.53 2.73 12.46
C HIS A 82 -12.18 1.29 12.10
N CYS A 83 -11.67 0.55 13.09
CA CYS A 83 -11.34 -0.86 12.99
C CYS A 83 -10.27 -1.20 11.90
N ALA A 84 -9.53 -0.20 11.39
CA ALA A 84 -8.38 -0.48 10.55
C ALA A 84 -7.31 -1.20 11.37
N PHE A 85 -6.72 -2.25 10.80
CA PHE A 85 -5.69 -3.07 11.42
C PHE A 85 -4.40 -2.97 10.62
N ILE A 86 -3.49 -2.08 11.02
CA ILE A 86 -2.17 -1.98 10.43
C ILE A 86 -1.24 -2.91 11.21
N ARG A 87 -0.86 -4.04 10.60
CA ARG A 87 -0.05 -5.07 11.28
C ARG A 87 1.42 -4.70 11.43
N GLY A 88 1.88 -3.71 10.68
CA GLY A 88 3.26 -3.26 10.68
C GLY A 88 3.94 -3.42 9.32
N SER A 89 5.16 -2.90 9.24
CA SER A 89 5.88 -2.72 7.98
C SER A 89 5.02 -1.96 6.95
N ALA A 90 4.31 -0.92 7.40
CA ALA A 90 3.40 -0.14 6.57
C ALA A 90 3.88 1.31 6.43
N LEU A 91 4.20 1.70 5.20
CA LEU A 91 4.45 3.07 4.83
C LEU A 91 3.21 3.56 4.07
N VAL A 92 2.47 4.48 4.68
CA VAL A 92 1.27 5.09 4.12
C VAL A 92 1.59 6.54 3.79
N GLY A 93 1.47 6.89 2.52
CA GLY A 93 1.74 8.23 1.98
C GLY A 93 0.76 9.30 2.47
N GLU A 94 0.78 10.45 1.81
CA GLU A 94 -0.06 11.59 2.14
C GLU A 94 -1.46 11.46 1.54
N ASN A 95 -2.46 12.07 2.20
CA ASN A 95 -3.85 12.14 1.71
C ASN A 95 -4.47 10.77 1.36
N CYS A 96 -4.01 9.72 2.01
CA CYS A 96 -4.53 8.37 1.85
C CYS A 96 -5.80 8.13 2.67
N VAL A 97 -6.54 7.09 2.29
CA VAL A 97 -7.64 6.57 3.10
C VAL A 97 -7.38 5.10 3.38
N VAL A 98 -7.12 4.78 4.65
CA VAL A 98 -7.15 3.42 5.17
C VAL A 98 -8.48 3.24 5.89
N GLY A 99 -9.43 2.61 5.21
CA GLY A 99 -10.83 2.64 5.59
C GLY A 99 -11.24 1.67 6.68
N ASN A 100 -12.55 1.53 6.85
CA ASN A 100 -13.12 0.66 7.87
C ASN A 100 -12.73 -0.81 7.64
N SER A 101 -12.23 -1.44 8.69
CA SER A 101 -11.88 -2.87 8.71
C SER A 101 -10.90 -3.28 7.58
N VAL A 102 -9.98 -2.38 7.26
CA VAL A 102 -8.89 -2.64 6.32
C VAL A 102 -7.72 -3.23 7.08
N GLU A 103 -7.13 -4.29 6.55
CA GLU A 103 -5.89 -4.84 7.07
C GLU A 103 -4.72 -4.51 6.13
N LEU A 104 -3.63 -3.93 6.68
CA LEU A 104 -2.37 -3.67 5.97
C LEU A 104 -1.24 -4.49 6.58
N LYS A 105 -0.44 -5.14 5.72
CA LYS A 105 0.75 -5.91 6.13
C LYS A 105 1.84 -5.80 5.07
N ASN A 106 3.00 -5.26 5.44
CA ASN A 106 4.17 -5.16 4.58
C ASN A 106 3.85 -4.44 3.26
N VAL A 107 3.53 -3.13 3.34
CA VAL A 107 3.01 -2.34 2.22
C VAL A 107 3.69 -0.99 2.08
N ILE A 108 3.74 -0.48 0.85
CA ILE A 108 3.95 0.92 0.53
C ILE A 108 2.70 1.43 -0.20
N LEU A 109 1.99 2.36 0.40
CA LEU A 109 0.91 3.11 -0.24
C LEU A 109 1.44 4.50 -0.61
N PHE A 110 1.41 4.84 -1.89
CA PHE A 110 1.79 6.17 -2.37
C PHE A 110 0.73 7.20 -1.98
N ASP A 111 1.00 8.46 -2.25
CA ASP A 111 0.10 9.55 -1.93
C ASP A 111 -1.24 9.39 -2.65
N GLY A 112 -2.33 9.74 -1.94
CA GLY A 112 -3.69 9.67 -2.43
C GLY A 112 -4.28 8.28 -2.63
N VAL A 113 -3.59 7.22 -2.16
CA VAL A 113 -4.12 5.85 -2.25
C VAL A 113 -5.35 5.69 -1.37
N GLN A 114 -6.37 5.02 -1.92
CA GLN A 114 -7.60 4.73 -1.20
C GLN A 114 -7.87 3.22 -1.12
N VAL A 115 -7.89 2.70 0.11
CA VAL A 115 -8.32 1.35 0.46
C VAL A 115 -9.46 1.46 1.47
N PRO A 116 -10.68 1.85 1.01
CA PRO A 116 -11.67 2.47 1.90
C PRO A 116 -12.52 1.48 2.72
N HIS A 117 -12.68 0.21 2.29
CA HIS A 117 -13.67 -0.68 2.88
C HIS A 117 -13.30 -2.16 2.80
N TYR A 118 -13.09 -2.79 3.97
CA TYR A 118 -12.94 -4.25 4.10
C TYR A 118 -11.89 -4.85 3.15
N ASN A 119 -10.78 -4.15 2.99
CA ASN A 119 -9.70 -4.59 2.10
C ASN A 119 -8.63 -5.34 2.91
N TYR A 120 -8.01 -6.34 2.31
CA TYR A 120 -6.72 -6.85 2.76
C TYR A 120 -5.65 -6.45 1.75
N VAL A 121 -4.61 -5.75 2.23
CA VAL A 121 -3.46 -5.37 1.42
C VAL A 121 -2.21 -5.91 2.09
N GLY A 122 -1.64 -6.95 1.49
CA GLY A 122 -0.45 -7.60 2.01
C GLY A 122 0.63 -7.74 0.95
N ASP A 123 1.90 -7.57 1.37
CA ASP A 123 3.09 -7.72 0.51
C ASP A 123 2.91 -7.00 -0.85
N SER A 124 2.53 -5.70 -0.80
CA SER A 124 2.07 -4.95 -1.98
C SER A 124 2.57 -3.51 -1.99
N ILE A 125 2.69 -2.97 -3.20
CA ILE A 125 2.96 -1.55 -3.44
C ILE A 125 1.81 -0.99 -4.27
N LEU A 126 1.09 0.00 -3.73
CA LEU A 126 0.02 0.71 -4.45
C LEU A 126 0.51 2.08 -4.89
N GLY A 127 0.49 2.33 -6.21
CA GLY A 127 0.96 3.58 -6.81
C GLY A 127 0.04 4.78 -6.54
N HIS A 128 0.51 5.97 -6.88
CA HIS A 128 -0.18 7.23 -6.67
C HIS A 128 -1.64 7.20 -7.13
N MET A 129 -2.56 7.68 -6.26
CA MET A 129 -4.01 7.72 -6.51
C MET A 129 -4.65 6.36 -6.84
N ALA A 130 -4.00 5.24 -6.50
CA ALA A 130 -4.61 3.92 -6.67
C ALA A 130 -5.82 3.76 -5.75
N HIS A 131 -6.85 3.06 -6.24
CA HIS A 131 -8.07 2.81 -5.49
C HIS A 131 -8.43 1.33 -5.52
N MET A 132 -8.73 0.75 -4.35
CA MET A 132 -9.26 -0.60 -4.24
C MET A 132 -10.75 -0.55 -3.92
N GLY A 133 -11.56 -1.26 -4.72
CA GLY A 133 -12.99 -1.42 -4.45
C GLY A 133 -13.25 -2.16 -3.13
N ALA A 134 -14.46 -2.01 -2.59
CA ALA A 134 -14.86 -2.66 -1.35
C ALA A 134 -14.69 -4.19 -1.43
N GLY A 135 -14.12 -4.79 -0.38
CA GLY A 135 -13.90 -6.23 -0.28
C GLY A 135 -12.77 -6.79 -1.16
N SER A 136 -12.03 -5.92 -1.89
CA SER A 136 -10.87 -6.38 -2.68
C SER A 136 -9.74 -6.81 -1.75
N VAL A 137 -9.05 -7.90 -2.12
CA VAL A 137 -7.93 -8.43 -1.36
C VAL A 137 -6.73 -8.70 -2.25
N THR A 138 -5.52 -8.48 -1.73
CA THR A 138 -4.29 -8.95 -2.36
C THR A 138 -3.97 -10.34 -1.82
N SER A 139 -3.56 -11.27 -2.67
CA SER A 139 -3.18 -12.61 -2.23
C SER A 139 -1.87 -13.03 -2.89
N ASN A 140 -0.92 -13.48 -2.08
CA ASN A 140 0.37 -13.96 -2.53
C ASN A 140 0.61 -15.45 -2.26
N VAL A 141 -0.36 -16.12 -1.63
CA VAL A 141 -0.26 -17.55 -1.30
C VAL A 141 -1.29 -18.34 -2.08
N LYS A 142 -0.84 -19.36 -2.80
CA LYS A 142 -1.71 -20.30 -3.52
C LYS A 142 -2.34 -21.32 -2.59
N SER A 143 -3.38 -22.01 -3.06
CA SER A 143 -4.06 -23.08 -2.31
C SER A 143 -3.13 -24.24 -1.95
N ASP A 144 -2.08 -24.49 -2.72
CA ASP A 144 -1.02 -25.47 -2.46
C ASP A 144 0.04 -24.98 -1.46
N LYS A 145 -0.16 -23.81 -0.84
CA LYS A 145 0.74 -23.14 0.11
C LYS A 145 2.06 -22.67 -0.52
N THR A 146 2.17 -22.63 -1.84
CA THR A 146 3.30 -22.00 -2.53
C THR A 146 3.04 -20.52 -2.76
N PHE A 147 4.11 -19.73 -2.92
CA PHE A 147 3.97 -18.32 -3.32
C PHE A 147 3.73 -18.21 -4.82
N HIS A 148 3.00 -17.18 -5.23
CA HIS A 148 2.87 -16.85 -6.64
C HIS A 148 4.25 -16.47 -7.21
N SER A 149 4.68 -17.17 -8.26
CA SER A 149 5.85 -16.73 -9.02
C SER A 149 5.44 -15.70 -10.05
N SER A 150 6.30 -14.72 -10.29
CA SER A 150 6.09 -13.62 -11.24
C SER A 150 5.73 -14.05 -12.68
N THR A 151 6.00 -15.30 -13.04
CA THR A 151 5.72 -15.85 -14.36
C THR A 151 4.23 -16.17 -14.58
N LEU A 152 3.46 -16.40 -13.52
CA LEU A 152 2.01 -16.70 -13.58
C LEU A 152 1.13 -15.46 -13.43
N SER A 153 1.71 -14.32 -13.11
CA SER A 153 1.03 -13.06 -12.84
C SER A 153 0.13 -12.55 -13.99
N LYS A 154 0.43 -12.91 -15.25
CA LYS A 154 -0.40 -12.49 -16.41
C LYS A 154 -1.86 -12.94 -16.32
N TYR A 155 -2.12 -14.12 -15.77
CA TYR A 155 -3.49 -14.67 -15.67
C TYR A 155 -4.19 -14.29 -14.37
N PHE A 156 -3.42 -14.06 -13.30
CA PHE A 156 -3.97 -13.68 -12.00
C PHE A 156 -4.35 -12.18 -11.94
N GLN A 157 -3.61 -11.34 -12.63
CA GLN A 157 -4.06 -9.95 -12.88
C GLN A 157 -5.46 -9.93 -13.50
N LEU A 158 -5.77 -10.86 -14.41
CA LEU A 158 -7.10 -10.96 -15.02
C LEU A 158 -8.19 -11.35 -14.01
N PHE A 159 -7.90 -12.18 -13.00
CA PHE A 159 -8.92 -12.72 -12.11
C PHE A 159 -9.34 -11.72 -11.01
N CYS A 160 -8.40 -10.97 -10.43
CA CYS A 160 -8.74 -9.86 -9.52
C CYS A 160 -9.42 -8.71 -10.28
N PHE A 161 -9.07 -8.49 -11.54
CA PHE A 161 -9.72 -7.54 -12.43
C PHE A 161 -11.17 -7.94 -12.78
N ALA A 162 -11.45 -9.21 -12.99
CA ALA A 162 -12.80 -9.66 -13.36
C ALA A 162 -13.83 -9.41 -12.25
N PHE A 163 -13.45 -9.51 -10.98
CA PHE A 163 -14.35 -9.20 -9.86
C PHE A 163 -14.61 -7.71 -9.69
N SER A 164 -13.60 -6.86 -9.95
CA SER A 164 -13.78 -5.40 -9.96
C SER A 164 -14.50 -4.90 -11.22
N TYR A 165 -14.34 -5.58 -12.35
CA TYR A 165 -14.92 -5.19 -13.65
C TYR A 165 -16.43 -5.37 -13.72
N PHE A 166 -16.99 -6.29 -12.93
CA PHE A 166 -18.45 -6.51 -12.93
C PHE A 166 -19.23 -5.37 -12.27
N PHE A 167 -18.55 -4.49 -11.51
CA PHE A 167 -19.19 -3.34 -10.83
C PHE A 167 -18.84 -1.96 -11.40
N MET A 168 -17.93 -1.88 -12.38
CA MET A 168 -17.57 -0.60 -13.01
C MET A 168 -17.99 -0.56 -14.47
N ASN A 169 -19.23 -0.15 -14.70
CA ASN A 169 -19.67 0.23 -16.02
C ASN A 169 -19.07 1.57 -16.44
N SER A 170 -18.40 1.55 -17.60
CA SER A 170 -18.05 2.66 -18.50
C SER A 170 -17.28 3.87 -17.94
N THR A 171 -16.20 4.19 -18.64
CA THR A 171 -15.39 5.43 -18.64
C THR A 171 -14.18 5.53 -17.71
N ALA A 172 -13.49 4.48 -17.35
CA ALA A 172 -12.21 4.61 -16.67
C ALA A 172 -11.04 4.30 -17.63
N ASN A 173 -10.17 5.29 -17.81
CA ASN A 173 -8.97 5.25 -18.62
C ASN A 173 -8.03 4.08 -18.24
N ALA A 174 -7.47 3.40 -19.23
CA ALA A 174 -6.52 2.29 -19.10
C ALA A 174 -5.27 2.64 -18.23
N SER A 175 -4.99 3.92 -17.98
CA SER A 175 -3.87 4.37 -17.15
C SER A 175 -4.04 4.09 -15.65
N LEU A 176 -5.26 3.85 -15.18
CA LEU A 176 -5.53 3.53 -13.77
C LEU A 176 -5.12 2.10 -13.40
N TYR A 177 -5.06 1.20 -14.36
CA TYR A 177 -4.82 -0.22 -14.17
C TYR A 177 -3.34 -0.58 -13.95
N SER A 178 -2.42 0.30 -14.27
CA SER A 178 -0.98 0.09 -14.09
C SER A 178 -0.47 0.33 -12.66
N LYS A 179 -1.34 0.80 -11.75
CA LYS A 179 -0.91 1.31 -10.43
C LYS A 179 -1.00 0.31 -9.30
N ILE A 180 -1.56 -0.88 -9.53
CA ILE A 180 -1.69 -1.91 -8.50
C ILE A 180 -0.93 -3.16 -8.96
N LEU A 181 0.13 -3.50 -8.25
CA LEU A 181 0.89 -4.71 -8.49
C LEU A 181 0.74 -5.64 -7.29
N PHE A 182 0.27 -6.87 -7.54
CA PHE A 182 0.11 -7.93 -6.54
C PHE A 182 1.19 -8.99 -6.71
N TYR A 183 1.67 -9.53 -5.58
CA TYR A 183 2.61 -10.64 -5.52
C TYR A 183 2.07 -11.80 -4.72
#